data_1cde3c52747d86f0f441533f4b82f52a
#
_entry.id   1cde3c52747d86f0f441533f4b82f52a
#
_cell.length_a   1.000
_cell.length_b   1.000
_cell.length_c   1.000
_cell.angle_alpha   90.00
_cell.angle_beta   90.00
_cell.angle_gamma   90.00
#
_symmetry.space_group_name_H-M   'P 1'
#
loop_
_entity.id
_entity.type
_entity.pdbx_description
1 polymer ?
#
loop_
_entity_poly.entity_id
_entity_poly.type
_entity_poly.pdbx_seq_one_letter_code
_entity_poly.pdbx_strand_id
1 'polypeptide(L)'
;ILYREDGRIIDSIKRVGQEMSSVRMVLPGAQYTLPPREQRLNLLDCTKEELLAKIAENPTAELSKAIMKTLEGISPVFAREAVFFAARGAEITAQQLSGDTADRLWFYFSKVRDSINEGTNVYTVLKTKEGNLKDFCFCDITQYGALMVTKSFESPSVLLDYFYAERDSLSRIKQKANDLFKLLINTSERTQRRVQNQREELKECKDREKYRIYGDLITSNLYALQKGMA
;
A
#
# COMPACT_ATOMS: atom_id res chain seq x y z
N ILE A 1 -3.81 -17.27 13.81
CA ILE A 1 -3.39 -17.83 15.11
C ILE A 1 -4.16 -19.13 15.28
N LEU A 2 -3.45 -20.21 15.54
CA LEU A 2 -4.01 -21.50 15.91
C LEU A 2 -3.91 -21.66 17.44
N TYR A 3 -5.00 -21.94 18.12
CA TYR A 3 -5.04 -22.11 19.57
C TYR A 3 -5.94 -23.30 19.97
N ARG A 4 -5.73 -23.83 21.15
CA ARG A 4 -6.50 -24.93 21.74
C ARG A 4 -7.82 -24.40 22.36
N GLU A 5 -8.69 -25.32 22.73
CA GLU A 5 -9.93 -24.99 23.46
C GLU A 5 -9.67 -24.28 24.80
N ASP A 6 -8.55 -24.56 25.46
CA ASP A 6 -8.12 -23.86 26.69
C ASP A 6 -7.58 -22.43 26.43
N GLY A 7 -7.58 -21.99 25.17
CA GLY A 7 -7.10 -20.68 24.74
C GLY A 7 -5.59 -20.57 24.58
N ARG A 8 -4.79 -21.65 24.75
CA ARG A 8 -3.34 -21.60 24.54
C ARG A 8 -2.97 -21.63 23.07
N ILE A 9 -2.14 -20.68 22.66
CA ILE A 9 -1.64 -20.56 21.29
C ILE A 9 -0.74 -21.76 20.99
N ILE A 10 -1.05 -22.50 19.91
CA ILE A 10 -0.22 -23.57 19.38
C ILE A 10 0.83 -22.95 18.45
N ASP A 11 0.37 -22.14 17.47
CA ASP A 11 1.24 -21.42 16.52
C ASP A 11 0.52 -20.25 15.87
N SER A 12 1.30 -19.42 15.17
CA SER A 12 0.79 -18.26 14.44
C SER A 12 1.66 -17.94 13.22
N ILE A 13 1.04 -17.44 12.16
CA ILE A 13 1.74 -17.00 10.94
C ILE A 13 2.76 -15.90 11.27
N LYS A 14 2.39 -14.99 12.18
CA LYS A 14 3.29 -13.94 12.68
C LYS A 14 3.38 -14.06 14.20
N ARG A 15 4.58 -14.34 14.69
CA ARG A 15 4.89 -14.35 16.12
C ARG A 15 5.17 -12.92 16.57
N VAL A 16 4.56 -12.53 17.69
CA VAL A 16 4.70 -11.19 18.27
C VAL A 16 5.16 -11.32 19.72
N GLY A 17 6.41 -10.94 19.96
CA GLY A 17 7.01 -10.89 21.30
C GLY A 17 6.81 -9.55 21.99
N GLN A 18 7.34 -9.42 23.20
CA GLN A 18 7.26 -8.18 24.00
C GLN A 18 7.97 -7.00 23.31
N GLU A 19 9.04 -7.29 22.56
CA GLU A 19 9.81 -6.30 21.80
C GLU A 19 9.02 -5.70 20.63
N MET A 20 7.98 -6.41 20.15
CA MET A 20 7.15 -5.99 19.01
C MET A 20 5.83 -5.37 19.43
N SER A 21 5.32 -5.71 20.62
CA SER A 21 4.06 -5.20 21.14
C SER A 21 4.04 -5.28 22.66
N SER A 22 3.78 -4.12 23.30
CA SER A 22 3.53 -4.02 24.72
C SER A 22 2.11 -4.43 25.12
N VAL A 23 1.20 -4.55 24.14
CA VAL A 23 -0.24 -4.75 24.40
C VAL A 23 -0.60 -6.23 24.50
N ARG A 24 -0.07 -7.07 23.63
CA ARG A 24 -0.31 -8.51 23.68
C ARG A 24 0.81 -9.30 22.99
N MET A 25 1.07 -10.48 23.51
CA MET A 25 1.99 -11.44 22.92
C MET A 25 1.22 -12.46 22.07
N VAL A 26 1.83 -12.88 20.97
CA VAL A 26 1.33 -13.96 20.10
C VAL A 26 2.47 -14.93 19.89
N LEU A 27 2.69 -15.77 20.90
CA LEU A 27 3.77 -16.78 20.92
C LEU A 27 3.20 -18.14 21.25
N PRO A 28 3.80 -19.25 20.77
CA PRO A 28 3.42 -20.59 21.19
C PRO A 28 3.46 -20.73 22.71
N GLY A 29 2.44 -21.32 23.30
CA GLY A 29 2.27 -21.49 24.75
C GLY A 29 1.67 -20.30 25.48
N ALA A 30 1.62 -19.11 24.90
CA ALA A 30 0.95 -17.95 25.50
C ALA A 30 -0.58 -18.10 25.46
N GLN A 31 -1.27 -17.42 26.38
CA GLN A 31 -2.72 -17.36 26.37
C GLN A 31 -3.20 -16.43 25.25
N TYR A 32 -4.13 -16.89 24.45
CA TYR A 32 -4.74 -16.06 23.40
C TYR A 32 -5.62 -14.99 24.05
N THR A 33 -5.33 -13.75 23.71
CA THR A 33 -6.16 -12.59 24.07
C THR A 33 -6.64 -11.91 22.81
N LEU A 34 -7.88 -11.43 22.81
CA LEU A 34 -8.40 -10.62 21.70
C LEU A 34 -7.55 -9.35 21.54
N PRO A 35 -7.37 -8.85 20.31
CA PRO A 35 -6.77 -7.54 20.13
C PRO A 35 -7.59 -6.48 20.88
N PRO A 36 -6.92 -5.45 21.46
CA PRO A 36 -7.65 -4.34 22.06
C PRO A 36 -8.54 -3.70 21.00
N ARG A 37 -9.80 -3.52 21.34
CA ARG A 37 -10.75 -2.81 20.49
C ARG A 37 -10.80 -1.36 20.96
N GLU A 38 -10.64 -0.44 20.03
CA GLU A 38 -11.04 0.95 20.27
C GLU A 38 -12.57 0.96 20.48
N GLN A 39 -13.05 1.81 21.37
CA GLN A 39 -14.49 1.99 21.60
C GLN A 39 -15.12 2.74 20.42
N ARG A 40 -15.32 2.03 19.32
CA ARG A 40 -16.01 2.53 18.14
C ARG A 40 -17.47 2.09 18.17
N LEU A 41 -18.32 2.89 17.55
CA LEU A 41 -19.74 2.58 17.42
C LEU A 41 -19.94 1.57 16.27
N ASN A 42 -20.92 0.68 16.44
CA ASN A 42 -21.40 -0.15 15.35
C ASN A 42 -22.48 0.62 14.58
N LEU A 43 -22.31 0.76 13.27
CA LEU A 43 -23.28 1.45 12.41
C LEU A 43 -24.69 0.84 12.47
N LEU A 44 -24.78 -0.48 12.70
CA LEU A 44 -26.07 -1.18 12.73
C LEU A 44 -26.91 -0.86 13.96
N ASP A 45 -26.26 -0.50 15.08
CA ASP A 45 -26.92 -0.36 16.38
C ASP A 45 -26.91 1.08 16.92
N CYS A 46 -26.02 1.96 16.41
CA CYS A 46 -25.86 3.32 16.94
C CYS A 46 -27.04 4.23 16.58
N THR A 47 -27.26 5.22 17.44
CA THR A 47 -28.19 6.33 17.18
C THR A 47 -27.49 7.49 16.48
N LYS A 48 -28.30 8.40 15.90
CA LYS A 48 -27.80 9.63 15.28
C LYS A 48 -27.04 10.51 16.27
N GLU A 49 -27.58 10.65 17.46
CA GLU A 49 -27.04 11.47 18.53
C GLU A 49 -25.68 10.98 18.99
N GLU A 50 -25.54 9.68 19.21
CA GLU A 50 -24.27 9.04 19.59
C GLU A 50 -23.21 9.21 18.50
N LEU A 51 -23.59 9.01 17.24
CA LEU A 51 -22.70 9.18 16.10
C LEU A 51 -22.18 10.61 15.99
N LEU A 52 -23.07 11.59 16.04
CA LEU A 52 -22.73 13.01 15.92
C LEU A 52 -21.89 13.50 17.12
N ALA A 53 -22.24 13.08 18.34
CA ALA A 53 -21.45 13.38 19.54
C ALA A 53 -20.01 12.87 19.41
N LYS A 54 -19.84 11.66 18.94
CA LYS A 54 -18.52 11.04 18.82
C LYS A 54 -17.70 11.61 17.64
N ILE A 55 -18.34 12.00 16.54
CA ILE A 55 -17.67 12.73 15.44
C ILE A 55 -17.17 14.10 15.93
N ALA A 56 -17.94 14.78 16.79
CA ALA A 56 -17.59 16.08 17.35
C ALA A 56 -16.37 16.07 18.29
N GLU A 57 -15.95 14.90 18.81
CA GLU A 57 -14.71 14.76 19.58
C GLU A 57 -13.45 15.12 18.79
N ASN A 58 -13.51 15.10 17.46
CA ASN A 58 -12.38 15.41 16.56
C ASN A 58 -12.75 16.53 15.57
N PRO A 59 -12.99 17.78 16.00
CA PRO A 59 -13.59 18.84 15.19
C PRO A 59 -12.74 19.27 13.99
N THR A 60 -11.42 19.24 14.10
CA THR A 60 -10.46 19.64 13.04
C THR A 60 -10.18 18.55 12.03
N ALA A 61 -10.59 17.32 12.30
CA ALA A 61 -10.35 16.21 11.40
C ALA A 61 -11.24 16.32 10.16
N GLU A 62 -10.72 15.89 9.01
CA GLU A 62 -11.53 15.63 7.81
C GLU A 62 -12.69 14.68 8.17
N LEU A 63 -13.90 14.99 7.73
CA LEU A 63 -15.09 14.23 8.15
C LEU A 63 -15.00 12.73 7.84
N SER A 64 -14.43 12.37 6.70
CA SER A 64 -14.23 10.96 6.34
C SER A 64 -13.33 10.23 7.35
N LYS A 65 -12.27 10.87 7.82
CA LYS A 65 -11.37 10.33 8.85
C LYS A 65 -12.03 10.28 10.23
N ALA A 66 -12.83 11.28 10.57
CA ALA A 66 -13.63 11.28 11.81
C ALA A 66 -14.62 10.12 11.82
N ILE A 67 -15.34 9.87 10.72
CA ILE A 67 -16.25 8.73 10.57
C ILE A 67 -15.51 7.39 10.77
N MET A 68 -14.34 7.21 10.15
CA MET A 68 -13.55 5.98 10.30
C MET A 68 -13.05 5.74 11.72
N LYS A 69 -12.79 6.80 12.49
CA LYS A 69 -12.42 6.70 13.90
C LYS A 69 -13.62 6.40 14.79
N THR A 70 -14.79 6.89 14.40
CA THR A 70 -16.03 6.76 15.18
C THR A 70 -16.69 5.41 14.98
N LEU A 71 -16.76 4.92 13.74
CA LEU A 71 -17.46 3.69 13.40
C LEU A 71 -16.48 2.52 13.20
N GLU A 72 -16.86 1.33 13.66
CA GLU A 72 -16.12 0.10 13.39
C GLU A 72 -16.48 -0.47 12.02
N GLY A 73 -15.53 -1.20 11.40
CA GLY A 73 -15.76 -1.91 10.14
C GLY A 73 -15.90 -1.03 8.90
N ILE A 74 -15.65 0.27 9.00
CA ILE A 74 -15.82 1.24 7.92
C ILE A 74 -14.52 1.39 7.12
N SER A 75 -14.60 1.17 5.82
CA SER A 75 -13.48 1.39 4.89
C SER A 75 -13.33 2.86 4.51
N PRO A 76 -12.11 3.30 4.11
CA PRO A 76 -11.90 4.65 3.61
C PRO A 76 -12.76 5.03 2.40
N VAL A 77 -13.04 4.05 1.54
CA VAL A 77 -13.89 4.27 0.35
C VAL A 77 -15.32 4.56 0.76
N PHE A 78 -15.87 3.77 1.68
CA PHE A 78 -17.20 3.97 2.20
C PHE A 78 -17.35 5.30 2.95
N ALA A 79 -16.39 5.62 3.83
CA ALA A 79 -16.42 6.88 4.57
C ALA A 79 -16.43 8.10 3.64
N ARG A 80 -15.61 8.08 2.57
CA ARG A 80 -15.62 9.15 1.57
C ARG A 80 -16.91 9.20 0.77
N GLU A 81 -17.52 8.06 0.43
CA GLU A 81 -18.81 8.00 -0.25
C GLU A 81 -19.91 8.62 0.61
N ALA A 82 -19.94 8.31 1.90
CA ALA A 82 -20.90 8.89 2.83
C ALA A 82 -20.75 10.43 2.93
N VAL A 83 -19.52 10.94 2.99
CA VAL A 83 -19.24 12.38 2.99
C VAL A 83 -19.62 13.00 1.64
N PHE A 84 -19.26 12.37 0.53
CA PHE A 84 -19.63 12.84 -0.80
C PHE A 84 -21.14 13.02 -0.97
N PHE A 85 -21.92 12.04 -0.50
CA PHE A 85 -23.38 12.11 -0.49
C PHE A 85 -23.86 13.24 0.41
N ALA A 86 -23.39 13.30 1.66
CA ALA A 86 -23.87 14.27 2.66
C ALA A 86 -23.51 15.73 2.30
N ALA A 87 -22.28 15.95 1.85
CA ALA A 87 -21.74 17.27 1.53
C ALA A 87 -21.85 17.64 0.04
N ARG A 88 -22.54 16.83 -0.78
CA ARG A 88 -22.73 17.05 -2.24
C ARG A 88 -21.40 17.22 -2.99
N GLY A 89 -20.44 16.42 -2.66
CA GLY A 89 -19.10 16.42 -3.28
C GLY A 89 -18.09 17.39 -2.67
N ALA A 90 -18.46 18.17 -1.65
CA ALA A 90 -17.52 19.03 -0.95
C ALA A 90 -16.71 18.25 0.10
N GLU A 91 -15.44 18.59 0.24
CA GLU A 91 -14.62 18.13 1.36
C GLU A 91 -14.87 19.03 2.57
N ILE A 92 -15.29 18.46 3.70
CA ILE A 92 -15.59 19.18 4.93
C ILE A 92 -14.91 18.55 6.13
N THR A 93 -14.69 19.36 7.16
CA THR A 93 -14.23 18.90 8.49
C THR A 93 -15.41 18.50 9.36
N ALA A 94 -15.12 17.76 10.46
CA ALA A 94 -16.14 17.38 11.43
C ALA A 94 -16.84 18.60 12.04
N GLN A 95 -16.14 19.72 12.25
CA GLN A 95 -16.72 20.97 12.74
C GLN A 95 -17.72 21.61 11.77
N GLN A 96 -17.55 21.38 10.48
CA GLN A 96 -18.44 21.92 9.44
C GLN A 96 -19.70 21.08 9.22
N LEU A 97 -19.86 20.00 9.97
CA LEU A 97 -21.03 19.13 9.91
C LEU A 97 -22.25 19.90 10.46
N SER A 98 -22.98 20.57 9.60
CA SER A 98 -24.18 21.33 9.93
C SER A 98 -25.44 20.46 9.97
N GLY A 99 -26.55 20.99 10.49
CA GLY A 99 -27.81 20.27 10.63
C GLY A 99 -28.25 19.51 9.39
N ASP A 100 -28.39 20.19 8.25
CA ASP A 100 -28.79 19.57 6.96
C ASP A 100 -27.79 18.52 6.47
N THR A 101 -26.49 18.76 6.66
CA THR A 101 -25.46 17.82 6.24
C THR A 101 -25.44 16.60 7.17
N ALA A 102 -25.66 16.81 8.48
CA ALA A 102 -25.79 15.73 9.44
C ALA A 102 -27.02 14.87 9.15
N ASP A 103 -28.15 15.51 8.77
CA ASP A 103 -29.38 14.80 8.38
C ASP A 103 -29.16 13.93 7.13
N ARG A 104 -28.50 14.47 6.12
CA ARG A 104 -28.16 13.70 4.91
C ARG A 104 -27.18 12.58 5.20
N LEU A 105 -26.18 12.80 6.07
CA LEU A 105 -25.23 11.76 6.48
C LEU A 105 -25.95 10.62 7.19
N TRP A 106 -26.82 10.97 8.14
CA TRP A 106 -27.62 9.96 8.85
C TRP A 106 -28.59 9.21 7.93
N PHE A 107 -29.24 9.93 7.02
CA PHE A 107 -30.11 9.30 6.01
C PHE A 107 -29.34 8.28 5.16
N TYR A 108 -28.13 8.64 4.72
CA TYR A 108 -27.27 7.72 3.96
C TYR A 108 -26.92 6.47 4.76
N PHE A 109 -26.52 6.64 6.01
CA PHE A 109 -26.21 5.52 6.90
C PHE A 109 -27.43 4.65 7.19
N SER A 110 -28.59 5.25 7.42
CA SER A 110 -29.83 4.50 7.63
C SER A 110 -30.20 3.68 6.38
N LYS A 111 -30.12 4.28 5.20
CA LYS A 111 -30.34 3.57 3.92
C LYS A 111 -29.41 2.37 3.75
N VAL A 112 -28.12 2.55 4.06
CA VAL A 112 -27.13 1.47 3.98
C VAL A 112 -27.42 0.38 5.02
N ARG A 113 -27.74 0.75 6.25
CA ARG A 113 -28.13 -0.18 7.31
C ARG A 113 -29.34 -1.03 6.91
N ASP A 114 -30.39 -0.36 6.40
CA ASP A 114 -31.61 -1.03 5.98
C ASP A 114 -31.33 -2.02 4.82
N SER A 115 -30.53 -1.59 3.84
CA SER A 115 -30.09 -2.45 2.73
C SER A 115 -29.29 -3.68 3.22
N ILE A 116 -28.44 -3.52 4.24
CA ILE A 116 -27.72 -4.66 4.86
C ILE A 116 -28.68 -5.61 5.56
N ASN A 117 -29.61 -5.08 6.34
CA ASN A 117 -30.58 -5.89 7.08
C ASN A 117 -31.54 -6.65 6.15
N GLU A 118 -31.93 -6.07 5.03
CA GLU A 118 -32.78 -6.66 4.01
C GLU A 118 -32.01 -7.57 3.04
N GLY A 119 -30.66 -7.54 3.05
CA GLY A 119 -29.83 -8.28 2.10
C GLY A 119 -29.92 -7.79 0.66
N THR A 120 -30.29 -6.52 0.47
CA THR A 120 -30.48 -5.88 -0.86
C THR A 120 -29.28 -5.06 -1.31
N ASN A 121 -28.20 -5.05 -0.53
CA ASN A 121 -27.00 -4.27 -0.83
C ASN A 121 -26.23 -4.82 -2.03
N VAL A 122 -25.60 -3.91 -2.77
CA VAL A 122 -24.77 -4.19 -3.94
C VAL A 122 -23.31 -4.16 -3.55
N TYR A 123 -22.52 -5.09 -4.05
CA TYR A 123 -21.08 -5.17 -3.79
C TYR A 123 -20.32 -4.65 -5.01
N THR A 124 -19.52 -3.61 -4.84
CA THR A 124 -18.90 -2.88 -5.95
C THR A 124 -17.38 -2.97 -5.92
N VAL A 125 -16.76 -3.31 -7.04
CA VAL A 125 -15.32 -3.21 -7.29
C VAL A 125 -15.02 -1.94 -8.07
N LEU A 126 -13.99 -1.22 -7.66
CA LEU A 126 -13.49 -0.01 -8.30
C LEU A 126 -12.24 -0.32 -9.13
N LYS A 127 -12.25 0.12 -10.38
CA LYS A 127 -11.12 0.03 -11.31
C LYS A 127 -10.77 1.39 -11.90
N THR A 128 -9.51 1.57 -12.24
CA THR A 128 -9.12 2.70 -13.11
C THR A 128 -9.63 2.47 -14.55
N LYS A 129 -9.58 3.50 -15.38
CA LYS A 129 -9.92 3.40 -16.82
C LYS A 129 -9.03 2.40 -17.56
N GLU A 130 -7.79 2.22 -17.09
CA GLU A 130 -6.82 1.25 -17.62
C GLU A 130 -7.08 -0.19 -17.12
N GLY A 131 -8.15 -0.40 -16.31
CA GLY A 131 -8.53 -1.70 -15.79
C GLY A 131 -7.84 -2.14 -14.50
N ASN A 132 -6.97 -1.30 -13.89
CA ASN A 132 -6.30 -1.66 -12.65
C ASN A 132 -7.28 -1.61 -11.46
N LEU A 133 -7.29 -2.68 -10.67
CA LEU A 133 -8.04 -2.74 -9.42
C LEU A 133 -7.57 -1.67 -8.44
N LYS A 134 -8.51 -0.99 -7.79
CA LYS A 134 -8.25 0.00 -6.75
C LYS A 134 -8.76 -0.42 -5.39
N ASP A 135 -10.05 -0.67 -5.28
CA ASP A 135 -10.70 -0.98 -4.02
C ASP A 135 -12.03 -1.69 -4.25
N PHE A 136 -12.69 -2.09 -3.19
CA PHE A 136 -14.04 -2.64 -3.24
C PHE A 136 -14.87 -2.12 -2.05
N CYS A 137 -16.19 -2.16 -2.20
CA CYS A 137 -17.13 -1.74 -1.17
C CYS A 137 -18.40 -2.60 -1.17
N PHE A 138 -19.11 -2.60 -0.05
CA PHE A 138 -20.39 -3.30 0.11
C PHE A 138 -21.59 -2.43 -0.25
N CYS A 139 -21.38 -1.32 -0.94
CA CYS A 139 -22.41 -0.43 -1.47
C CYS A 139 -21.99 0.15 -2.81
N ASP A 140 -22.91 0.83 -3.50
CA ASP A 140 -22.59 1.60 -4.69
C ASP A 140 -21.67 2.77 -4.37
N ILE A 141 -20.73 3.03 -5.27
CA ILE A 141 -19.73 4.11 -5.15
C ILE A 141 -19.88 5.06 -6.32
N THR A 142 -20.23 6.31 -6.01
CA THR A 142 -20.49 7.36 -6.98
C THR A 142 -19.50 8.51 -6.94
N GLN A 143 -18.77 8.68 -5.86
CA GLN A 143 -17.83 9.79 -5.60
C GLN A 143 -16.76 10.00 -6.69
N TYR A 144 -16.43 8.97 -7.44
CA TYR A 144 -15.41 9.08 -8.48
C TYR A 144 -15.97 9.40 -9.87
N GLY A 145 -17.29 9.36 -10.04
CA GLY A 145 -17.94 9.63 -11.33
C GLY A 145 -17.27 8.92 -12.49
N ALA A 146 -16.96 9.65 -13.56
CA ALA A 146 -16.30 9.12 -14.74
C ALA A 146 -14.78 8.84 -14.59
N LEU A 147 -14.19 9.12 -13.43
CA LEU A 147 -12.74 8.87 -13.19
C LEU A 147 -12.43 7.40 -12.97
N MET A 148 -13.39 6.64 -12.47
CA MET A 148 -13.26 5.19 -12.24
C MET A 148 -14.40 4.42 -12.89
N VAL A 149 -14.14 3.14 -13.14
CA VAL A 149 -15.13 2.18 -13.62
C VAL A 149 -15.54 1.31 -12.44
N THR A 150 -16.85 1.19 -12.24
CA THR A 150 -17.43 0.33 -11.21
C THR A 150 -17.94 -0.97 -11.83
N LYS A 151 -17.80 -2.07 -11.10
CA LYS A 151 -18.40 -3.36 -11.45
C LYS A 151 -19.12 -3.90 -10.23
N SER A 152 -20.40 -4.17 -10.38
CA SER A 152 -21.27 -4.65 -9.30
C SER A 152 -21.37 -6.17 -9.28
N PHE A 153 -21.58 -6.72 -8.09
CA PHE A 153 -21.73 -8.14 -7.80
C PHE A 153 -22.88 -8.35 -6.84
N GLU A 154 -23.55 -9.50 -6.94
CA GLU A 154 -24.67 -9.87 -6.07
C GLU A 154 -24.22 -10.52 -4.75
N SER A 155 -22.98 -10.99 -4.68
CA SER A 155 -22.45 -11.70 -3.52
C SER A 155 -21.07 -11.16 -3.11
N PRO A 156 -20.82 -10.96 -1.79
CA PRO A 156 -19.52 -10.56 -1.30
C PRO A 156 -18.44 -11.61 -1.60
N SER A 157 -18.78 -12.90 -1.54
CA SER A 157 -17.81 -13.97 -1.84
C SER A 157 -17.35 -13.92 -3.29
N VAL A 158 -18.27 -13.75 -4.25
CA VAL A 158 -17.95 -13.62 -5.68
C VAL A 158 -17.11 -12.36 -5.94
N LEU A 159 -17.44 -11.25 -5.27
CA LEU A 159 -16.65 -10.02 -5.36
C LEU A 159 -15.22 -10.25 -4.87
N LEU A 160 -15.05 -10.84 -3.69
CA LEU A 160 -13.75 -11.08 -3.08
C LEU A 160 -12.90 -12.03 -3.92
N ASP A 161 -13.47 -13.13 -4.40
CA ASP A 161 -12.79 -14.05 -5.32
C ASP A 161 -12.30 -13.32 -6.57
N TYR A 162 -13.19 -12.56 -7.20
CA TYR A 162 -12.83 -11.77 -8.37
C TYR A 162 -11.71 -10.77 -8.09
N PHE A 163 -11.84 -10.00 -7.01
CA PHE A 163 -10.86 -8.96 -6.65
C PHE A 163 -9.49 -9.55 -6.35
N TYR A 164 -9.42 -10.57 -5.51
CA TYR A 164 -8.15 -11.16 -5.11
C TYR A 164 -7.51 -12.01 -6.19
N ALA A 165 -8.27 -12.76 -6.99
CA ALA A 165 -7.74 -13.52 -8.12
C ALA A 165 -7.10 -12.60 -9.16
N GLU A 166 -7.75 -11.49 -9.51
CA GLU A 166 -7.21 -10.52 -10.46
C GLU A 166 -5.99 -9.78 -9.88
N ARG A 167 -6.03 -9.41 -8.60
CA ARG A 167 -4.91 -8.77 -7.89
C ARG A 167 -3.68 -9.67 -7.83
N ASP A 168 -3.87 -10.95 -7.52
CA ASP A 168 -2.77 -11.91 -7.43
C ASP A 168 -2.16 -12.19 -8.80
N SER A 169 -2.98 -12.28 -9.84
CA SER A 169 -2.52 -12.42 -11.23
C SER A 169 -1.63 -11.24 -11.64
N LEU A 170 -2.09 -10.01 -11.40
CA LEU A 170 -1.33 -8.79 -11.68
C LEU A 170 -0.04 -8.71 -10.85
N SER A 171 -0.08 -9.12 -9.59
CA SER A 171 1.08 -9.15 -8.71
C SER A 171 2.16 -10.11 -9.23
N ARG A 172 1.77 -11.31 -9.66
CA ARG A 172 2.69 -12.30 -10.26
C ARG A 172 3.32 -11.80 -11.56
N ILE A 173 2.52 -11.15 -12.42
CA ILE A 173 3.03 -10.55 -13.66
C ILE A 173 4.05 -9.45 -13.33
N LYS A 174 3.74 -8.54 -12.40
CA LYS A 174 4.65 -7.48 -11.97
C LYS A 174 5.95 -8.04 -11.38
N GLN A 175 5.86 -9.08 -10.56
CA GLN A 175 7.04 -9.71 -9.96
C GLN A 175 7.95 -10.30 -11.04
N LYS A 176 7.40 -11.08 -11.99
CA LYS A 176 8.16 -11.64 -13.12
C LYS A 176 8.78 -10.54 -13.99
N ALA A 177 8.03 -9.48 -14.27
CA ALA A 177 8.54 -8.34 -15.02
C ALA A 177 9.70 -7.65 -14.30
N ASN A 178 9.59 -7.41 -12.99
CA ASN A 178 10.65 -6.82 -12.18
C ASN A 178 11.92 -7.67 -12.16
N ASP A 179 11.80 -8.98 -12.10
CA ASP A 179 12.95 -9.90 -12.12
C ASP A 179 13.67 -9.84 -13.48
N LEU A 180 12.92 -9.79 -14.57
CA LEU A 180 13.48 -9.58 -15.91
C LEU A 180 14.15 -8.21 -16.05
N PHE A 181 13.53 -7.14 -15.58
CA PHE A 181 14.14 -5.80 -15.60
C PHE A 181 15.42 -5.74 -14.80
N LYS A 182 15.47 -6.33 -13.61
CA LYS A 182 16.70 -6.42 -12.80
C LYS A 182 17.80 -7.16 -13.55
N LEU A 183 17.48 -8.29 -14.18
CA LEU A 183 18.44 -9.04 -14.96
C LEU A 183 19.00 -8.22 -16.11
N LEU A 184 18.14 -7.51 -16.86
CA LEU A 184 18.55 -6.66 -17.99
C LEU A 184 19.41 -5.48 -17.52
N ILE A 185 19.03 -4.79 -16.46
CA ILE A 185 19.80 -3.67 -15.89
C ILE A 185 21.17 -4.15 -15.44
N ASN A 186 21.25 -5.22 -14.65
CA ASN A 186 22.50 -5.78 -14.15
C ASN A 186 23.43 -6.22 -15.30
N THR A 187 22.85 -6.82 -16.36
CA THR A 187 23.62 -7.23 -17.54
C THR A 187 24.13 -6.03 -18.32
N SER A 188 23.29 -5.01 -18.49
CA SER A 188 23.68 -3.75 -19.15
C SER A 188 24.81 -3.04 -18.41
N GLU A 189 24.67 -2.84 -17.10
CA GLU A 189 25.70 -2.21 -16.27
C GLU A 189 27.02 -2.99 -16.29
N ARG A 190 26.95 -4.32 -16.19
CA ARG A 190 28.15 -5.18 -16.27
C ARG A 190 28.85 -5.02 -17.62
N THR A 191 28.07 -5.01 -18.70
CA THR A 191 28.61 -4.83 -20.06
C THR A 191 29.22 -3.44 -20.24
N GLN A 192 28.56 -2.41 -19.73
CA GLN A 192 29.05 -1.04 -19.79
C GLN A 192 30.37 -0.86 -19.05
N ARG A 193 30.51 -1.41 -17.82
CA ARG A 193 31.76 -1.44 -17.07
C ARG A 193 32.85 -2.17 -17.84
N ARG A 194 32.53 -3.30 -18.45
CA ARG A 194 33.48 -4.07 -19.27
C ARG A 194 34.00 -3.26 -20.45
N VAL A 195 33.10 -2.58 -21.17
CA VAL A 195 33.48 -1.70 -22.29
C VAL A 195 34.34 -0.54 -21.82
N GLN A 196 34.03 0.05 -20.66
CA GLN A 196 34.82 1.14 -20.09
C GLN A 196 36.23 0.68 -19.75
N ASN A 197 36.39 -0.43 -19.06
CA ASN A 197 37.71 -1.01 -18.73
C ASN A 197 38.52 -1.31 -20.00
N GLN A 198 37.89 -1.92 -21.01
CA GLN A 198 38.55 -2.18 -22.27
C GLN A 198 39.01 -0.90 -23.00
N ARG A 199 38.25 0.19 -22.89
CA ARG A 199 38.66 1.47 -23.45
C ARG A 199 39.85 2.09 -22.72
N GLU A 200 39.91 1.91 -21.40
CA GLU A 200 41.04 2.36 -20.57
C GLU A 200 42.30 1.53 -20.88
N GLU A 201 42.19 0.20 -20.91
CA GLU A 201 43.27 -0.68 -21.33
C GLU A 201 43.81 -0.34 -22.73
N LEU A 202 42.89 0.00 -23.66
CA LEU A 202 43.28 0.36 -25.03
C LEU A 202 44.01 1.70 -25.11
N LYS A 203 43.72 2.67 -24.20
CA LYS A 203 44.46 3.90 -24.05
C LYS A 203 45.88 3.61 -23.50
N GLU A 204 45.97 2.80 -22.44
CA GLU A 204 47.25 2.38 -21.89
C GLU A 204 48.12 1.64 -22.92
N CYS A 205 47.52 0.80 -23.74
CA CYS A 205 48.23 0.12 -24.81
C CYS A 205 48.78 1.09 -25.89
N LYS A 206 48.10 2.20 -26.18
CA LYS A 206 48.64 3.24 -27.09
C LYS A 206 49.89 3.92 -26.50
N ASP A 207 49.89 4.19 -25.19
CA ASP A 207 51.05 4.76 -24.49
C ASP A 207 52.21 3.77 -24.33
N ARG A 208 51.92 2.46 -24.39
CA ARG A 208 52.90 1.37 -24.26
C ARG A 208 54.01 1.45 -25.33
N GLU A 209 53.71 1.87 -26.54
CA GLU A 209 54.69 2.08 -27.58
C GLU A 209 55.67 3.19 -27.25
N LYS A 210 55.21 4.25 -26.66
CA LYS A 210 56.03 5.36 -26.15
C LYS A 210 56.97 4.89 -25.04
N TYR A 211 56.46 4.09 -24.10
CA TYR A 211 57.30 3.52 -23.04
C TYR A 211 58.30 2.49 -23.53
N ARG A 212 57.95 1.72 -24.60
CA ARG A 212 58.90 0.85 -25.26
C ARG A 212 60.07 1.68 -25.88
N ILE A 213 59.77 2.74 -26.61
CA ILE A 213 60.77 3.63 -27.19
C ILE A 213 61.63 4.21 -26.08
N TYR A 214 61.07 4.64 -24.96
CA TYR A 214 61.85 5.14 -23.83
C TYR A 214 62.73 4.05 -23.24
N GLY A 215 62.23 2.84 -23.09
CA GLY A 215 63.01 1.68 -22.60
C GLY A 215 64.20 1.36 -23.52
N ASP A 216 63.96 1.38 -24.84
CA ASP A 216 64.99 1.13 -25.85
C ASP A 216 66.07 2.26 -25.82
N LEU A 217 65.64 3.53 -25.70
CA LEU A 217 66.53 4.67 -25.53
C LEU A 217 67.36 4.60 -24.29
N ILE A 218 66.79 4.24 -23.15
CA ILE A 218 67.51 4.07 -21.89
C ILE A 218 68.50 2.90 -22.00
N THR A 219 68.11 1.77 -22.56
CA THR A 219 68.96 0.62 -22.71
C THR A 219 70.13 0.91 -23.65
N SER A 220 69.91 1.62 -24.74
CA SER A 220 70.96 2.01 -25.69
C SER A 220 71.96 3.02 -25.14
N ASN A 221 71.59 3.80 -24.09
CA ASN A 221 72.41 4.82 -23.52
C ASN A 221 72.79 4.52 -22.05
N LEU A 222 72.71 3.29 -21.60
CA LEU A 222 73.01 2.88 -20.23
C LEU A 222 74.38 3.35 -19.72
N TYR A 223 75.38 3.44 -20.62
CA TYR A 223 76.70 3.89 -20.28
C TYR A 223 76.80 5.38 -19.94
N ALA A 224 75.82 6.17 -20.39
CA ALA A 224 75.76 7.62 -20.12
C ALA A 224 74.87 7.96 -18.95
N LEU A 225 74.12 7.03 -18.35
CA LEU A 225 73.14 7.25 -17.29
C LEU A 225 73.76 7.00 -15.91
N GLN A 226 73.68 7.99 -15.01
CA GLN A 226 74.06 7.83 -13.61
C GLN A 226 72.84 7.92 -12.72
N LYS A 227 72.87 7.26 -11.55
CA LYS A 227 71.79 7.28 -10.58
C LYS A 227 71.58 8.72 -10.05
N GLY A 228 70.40 9.30 -10.29
CA GLY A 228 70.05 10.68 -9.88
C GLY A 228 70.15 11.74 -10.97
N MET A 229 70.43 11.38 -12.21
CA MET A 229 70.29 12.26 -13.38
C MET A 229 68.80 12.53 -13.65
N ALA A 230 68.40 13.82 -13.60
CA ALA A 230 67.05 14.28 -13.93
C ALA A 230 66.97 14.59 -15.43
#